data_cd90ad89629d3039ff8054d3de95f1b3
#
_entry.id   cd90ad89629d3039ff8054d3de95f1b3
#
_cell.length_a   1.000
_cell.length_b   1.000
_cell.length_c   1.000
_cell.angle_alpha   90.00
_cell.angle_beta   90.00
_cell.angle_gamma   90.00
#
_symmetry.space_group_name_H-M   'P 1'
#
loop_
_entity.id
_entity.type
_entity.pdbx_description
1 polymer ?
#
loop_
_entity_poly.entity_id
_entity_poly.type
_entity_poly.pdbx_seq_one_letter_code
_entity_poly.pdbx_strand_id
1 'polypeptide(L)'
;SALSQSIQILLPTDGTAVTPGQDLTVQLGFPNSLTSVQHVSVVISMFICADQPCPVNSSGATPDTLGTPMFMGDFKPDFHEGDLPPYQNFTVTIPGSVQAGSTNMISVAHFMLLGAGATPILEFQNATVS
;
A
#
# COMPACT_ATOMS: atom_id res chain seq x y z
N SER A 1 1.43 1.32 21.68
CA SER A 1 2.61 1.16 20.86
C SER A 1 2.45 1.92 19.54
N ALA A 2 3.56 2.28 18.96
CA ALA A 2 3.56 2.97 17.67
C ALA A 2 2.94 2.15 16.55
N LEU A 3 2.71 0.87 16.76
CA LEU A 3 2.18 -0.03 15.75
C LEU A 3 0.77 0.34 15.29
N SER A 4 0.02 1.07 16.12
CA SER A 4 -1.31 1.51 15.73
C SER A 4 -1.31 2.61 14.68
N GLN A 5 -0.13 3.16 14.33
CA GLN A 5 0.01 4.28 13.42
C GLN A 5 0.63 3.85 12.09
N SER A 6 0.21 2.72 11.58
CA SER A 6 0.71 2.22 10.30
C SER A 6 -0.35 2.35 9.22
N ILE A 7 0.10 2.65 8.00
CA ILE A 7 -0.78 2.63 6.86
C ILE A 7 -1.31 1.20 6.64
N GLN A 8 -2.55 1.10 6.18
CA GLN A 8 -3.21 -0.18 5.96
C GLN A 8 -3.71 -0.24 4.52
N ILE A 9 -3.58 -1.39 3.89
CA ILE A 9 -4.22 -1.65 2.61
C ILE A 9 -5.59 -2.25 2.92
N LEU A 10 -6.63 -1.43 2.82
CA LEU A 10 -8.01 -1.89 3.07
C LEU A 10 -8.56 -2.64 1.85
N LEU A 11 -8.17 -2.21 0.65
CA LEU A 11 -8.48 -2.87 -0.60
C LEU A 11 -7.27 -2.77 -1.52
N PRO A 12 -6.97 -3.76 -2.33
CA PRO A 12 -7.62 -5.07 -2.40
C PRO A 12 -7.26 -5.94 -1.20
N THR A 13 -8.12 -6.91 -0.92
CA THR A 13 -7.82 -7.93 0.07
C THR A 13 -6.90 -8.99 -0.55
N ASP A 14 -6.17 -9.71 0.29
CA ASP A 14 -5.30 -10.78 -0.18
C ASP A 14 -6.08 -11.80 -1.00
N GLY A 15 -5.49 -12.22 -2.12
CA GLY A 15 -6.12 -13.20 -3.00
C GLY A 15 -7.09 -12.62 -4.01
N THR A 16 -7.24 -11.29 -4.07
CA THR A 16 -8.11 -10.66 -5.05
C THR A 16 -7.64 -10.98 -6.48
N ALA A 17 -8.55 -11.38 -7.35
CA ALA A 17 -8.24 -11.66 -8.74
C ALA A 17 -8.08 -10.36 -9.52
N VAL A 18 -7.07 -10.29 -10.37
CA VAL A 18 -6.81 -9.12 -11.21
C VAL A 18 -6.59 -9.56 -12.65
N THR A 19 -6.84 -8.62 -13.57
CA THR A 19 -6.65 -8.84 -15.00
C THR A 19 -5.70 -7.77 -15.54
N PRO A 20 -4.76 -8.13 -16.42
CA PRO A 20 -3.86 -7.14 -17.03
C PRO A 20 -4.67 -6.02 -17.71
N GLY A 21 -4.29 -4.78 -17.49
CA GLY A 21 -4.95 -3.63 -18.08
C GLY A 21 -6.21 -3.17 -17.35
N GLN A 22 -6.66 -3.90 -16.36
CA GLN A 22 -7.83 -3.57 -15.57
C GLN A 22 -7.54 -2.39 -14.64
N ASP A 23 -8.55 -1.54 -14.41
CA ASP A 23 -8.47 -0.55 -13.35
C ASP A 23 -8.83 -1.20 -12.02
N LEU A 24 -8.06 -0.88 -11.00
CA LEU A 24 -8.25 -1.43 -9.67
C LEU A 24 -8.28 -0.30 -8.65
N THR A 25 -9.20 -0.37 -7.70
CA THR A 25 -9.23 0.57 -6.60
C THR A 25 -8.35 0.07 -5.47
N VAL A 26 -7.36 0.88 -5.09
CA VAL A 26 -6.53 0.64 -3.92
C VAL A 26 -7.01 1.61 -2.84
N GLN A 27 -7.47 1.07 -1.73
CA GLN A 27 -7.94 1.87 -0.60
C GLN A 27 -6.92 1.79 0.50
N LEU A 28 -6.33 2.94 0.83
CA LEU A 28 -5.31 3.03 1.87
C LEU A 28 -5.87 3.78 3.06
N GLY A 29 -5.83 3.15 4.21
CA GLY A 29 -6.30 3.73 5.45
C GLY A 29 -5.18 4.01 6.42
N PHE A 30 -5.39 5.00 7.28
CA PHE A 30 -4.44 5.34 8.33
C PHE A 30 -5.24 5.65 9.59
N PRO A 31 -5.15 4.82 10.63
CA PRO A 31 -5.94 5.02 11.84
C PRO A 31 -5.61 6.36 12.51
N ASN A 32 -6.62 7.02 13.04
CA ASN A 32 -6.41 8.22 13.86
C ASN A 32 -5.57 7.88 15.07
N SER A 33 -4.72 8.82 15.47
CA SER A 33 -3.92 8.67 16.67
C SER A 33 -3.82 10.01 17.38
N LEU A 34 -3.37 9.96 18.63
CA LEU A 34 -3.13 11.19 19.39
C LEU A 34 -1.82 11.87 18.97
N THR A 35 -0.97 11.17 18.26
CA THR A 35 0.29 11.73 17.77
C THR A 35 0.04 12.38 16.43
N SER A 36 0.55 13.58 16.23
CA SER A 36 0.40 14.27 14.95
C SER A 36 1.21 13.57 13.88
N VAL A 37 0.64 13.49 12.69
CA VAL A 37 1.27 12.83 11.54
C VAL A 37 1.13 13.75 10.33
N GLN A 38 2.24 13.94 9.62
CA GLN A 38 2.22 14.61 8.32
C GLN A 38 2.57 13.60 7.26
N HIS A 39 1.61 13.27 6.41
CA HIS A 39 1.85 12.34 5.30
C HIS A 39 2.59 13.07 4.19
N VAL A 40 3.72 12.53 3.77
CA VAL A 40 4.53 13.18 2.74
C VAL A 40 4.19 12.62 1.37
N SER A 41 4.22 11.30 1.22
CA SER A 41 3.95 10.68 -0.07
C SER A 41 3.66 9.20 0.08
N VAL A 42 3.09 8.63 -0.98
CA VAL A 42 2.84 7.21 -1.09
C VAL A 42 3.19 6.76 -2.50
N VAL A 43 3.75 5.57 -2.62
CA VAL A 43 4.01 4.91 -3.88
C VAL A 43 3.30 3.56 -3.86
N ILE A 44 2.48 3.31 -4.88
CA ILE A 44 1.77 2.05 -5.05
C ILE A 44 2.38 1.35 -6.25
N SER A 45 2.86 0.13 -6.04
CA SER A 45 3.61 -0.62 -7.06
C SER A 45 3.08 -2.03 -7.19
N MET A 46 3.32 -2.65 -8.36
CA MET A 46 3.00 -4.05 -8.60
C MET A 46 4.30 -4.83 -8.79
N PHE A 47 4.50 -5.83 -7.95
CA PHE A 47 5.61 -6.77 -8.08
C PHE A 47 5.09 -8.08 -8.65
N ILE A 48 5.65 -8.51 -9.76
CA ILE A 48 5.26 -9.76 -10.42
C ILE A 48 6.11 -10.87 -9.84
N CYS A 49 5.45 -11.78 -9.11
CA CYS A 49 6.16 -12.86 -8.43
C CYS A 49 6.41 -14.05 -9.33
N ALA A 50 5.62 -14.18 -10.38
CA ALA A 50 5.71 -15.29 -11.34
C ALA A 50 5.62 -16.65 -10.64
N ASP A 51 6.59 -17.54 -10.85
CA ASP A 51 6.58 -18.88 -10.27
C ASP A 51 7.24 -18.93 -8.89
N GLN A 52 7.64 -17.79 -8.36
CA GLN A 52 8.33 -17.73 -7.08
C GLN A 52 7.44 -17.10 -6.03
N PRO A 53 7.64 -17.44 -4.75
CA PRO A 53 6.90 -16.75 -3.69
C PRO A 53 7.15 -15.26 -3.71
N CYS A 54 6.11 -14.49 -3.46
CA CYS A 54 6.26 -13.04 -3.36
C CYS A 54 7.17 -12.69 -2.18
N PRO A 55 8.06 -11.70 -2.35
CA PRO A 55 8.91 -11.25 -1.26
C PRO A 55 8.09 -10.46 -0.24
N VAL A 56 7.57 -11.14 0.76
CA VAL A 56 6.81 -10.48 1.81
C VAL A 56 7.76 -10.01 2.89
N ASN A 57 7.47 -8.85 3.42
CA ASN A 57 8.31 -8.21 4.42
C ASN A 57 7.94 -8.65 5.83
N SER A 58 7.87 -9.96 6.06
CA SER A 58 7.45 -10.49 7.34
C SER A 58 8.49 -10.33 8.44
N SER A 59 9.74 -10.15 8.06
CA SER A 59 10.84 -10.01 9.02
C SER A 59 11.39 -8.60 9.12
N GLY A 60 10.74 -7.63 8.47
CA GLY A 60 11.23 -6.27 8.41
C GLY A 60 12.24 -6.02 7.30
N ALA A 61 12.61 -7.04 6.54
CA ALA A 61 13.51 -6.85 5.40
C ALA A 61 12.74 -6.24 4.23
N THR A 62 13.33 -5.23 3.62
CA THR A 62 12.72 -4.54 2.49
C THR A 62 13.36 -5.05 1.20
N PRO A 63 12.56 -5.43 0.19
CA PRO A 63 13.15 -5.80 -1.10
C PRO A 63 13.83 -4.58 -1.73
N ASP A 64 14.85 -4.82 -2.55
CA ASP A 64 15.56 -3.74 -3.21
C ASP A 64 14.68 -2.97 -4.19
N THR A 65 13.62 -3.59 -4.66
CA THR A 65 12.70 -2.96 -5.59
C THR A 65 11.26 -3.36 -5.24
N LEU A 66 10.33 -2.44 -5.48
CA LEU A 66 8.91 -2.69 -5.27
C LEU A 66 8.19 -3.06 -6.56
N GLY A 67 8.91 -3.17 -7.68
CA GLY A 67 8.34 -3.52 -8.96
C GLY A 67 7.92 -2.31 -9.76
N THR A 68 6.87 -2.46 -10.59
CA THR A 68 6.40 -1.41 -11.48
C THR A 68 5.52 -0.42 -10.71
N PRO A 69 5.87 0.88 -10.68
CA PRO A 69 5.03 1.85 -10.00
C PRO A 69 3.71 2.05 -10.76
N MET A 70 2.62 2.08 -10.00
CA MET A 70 1.29 2.33 -10.54
C MET A 70 0.78 3.72 -10.15
N PHE A 71 1.24 4.25 -9.03
CA PHE A 71 0.88 5.57 -8.56
C PHE A 71 1.97 6.09 -7.63
N MET A 72 2.26 7.38 -7.70
CA MET A 72 3.06 8.05 -6.68
C MET A 72 2.57 9.48 -6.56
N GLY A 73 2.45 9.93 -5.31
CA GLY A 73 1.92 11.25 -5.03
C GLY A 73 1.54 11.41 -3.58
N ASP A 74 0.72 12.42 -3.33
CA ASP A 74 0.30 12.77 -1.97
C ASP A 74 -0.66 11.72 -1.42
N PHE A 75 -0.59 11.53 -0.10
CA PHE A 75 -1.53 10.71 0.63
C PHE A 75 -2.30 11.62 1.59
N LYS A 76 -3.61 11.70 1.38
CA LYS A 76 -4.49 12.58 2.18
C LYS A 76 -5.72 11.79 2.60
N PRO A 77 -5.58 10.92 3.62
CA PRO A 77 -6.73 10.12 4.07
C PRO A 77 -7.77 11.04 4.72
N ASP A 78 -9.03 10.80 4.37
CA ASP A 78 -10.15 11.55 4.90
C ASP A 78 -11.06 10.64 5.70
N PHE A 79 -11.70 11.21 6.72
CA PHE A 79 -12.68 10.49 7.50
C PHE A 79 -13.95 10.29 6.67
N HIS A 80 -14.49 9.08 6.73
CA HIS A 80 -15.75 8.71 6.06
C HIS A 80 -16.69 8.14 7.11
N GLU A 81 -17.98 8.09 6.79
CA GLU A 81 -18.94 7.47 7.69
C GLU A 81 -18.69 5.97 7.80
N GLY A 82 -18.98 5.40 8.97
CA GLY A 82 -18.82 3.99 9.22
C GLY A 82 -17.67 3.69 10.15
N ASP A 83 -17.30 2.40 10.22
CA ASP A 83 -16.31 1.91 11.16
C ASP A 83 -14.88 1.92 10.62
N LEU A 84 -14.69 2.40 9.39
CA LEU A 84 -13.37 2.41 8.77
C LEU A 84 -12.53 3.58 9.27
N PRO A 85 -11.22 3.41 9.35
CA PRO A 85 -10.33 4.53 9.64
C PRO A 85 -10.38 5.55 8.49
N PRO A 86 -9.82 6.74 8.67
CA PRO A 86 -9.65 7.66 7.55
C PRO A 86 -8.95 6.96 6.40
N TYR A 87 -9.43 7.15 5.18
CA TYR A 87 -8.85 6.47 4.03
C TYR A 87 -8.92 7.35 2.78
N GLN A 88 -8.15 6.94 1.79
CA GLN A 88 -8.19 7.53 0.46
C GLN A 88 -8.19 6.39 -0.57
N ASN A 89 -9.01 6.56 -1.60
CA ASN A 89 -9.07 5.62 -2.71
C ASN A 89 -8.16 6.09 -3.84
N PHE A 90 -7.46 5.14 -4.44
CA PHE A 90 -6.61 5.37 -5.60
C PHE A 90 -7.04 4.41 -6.70
N THR A 91 -7.24 4.94 -7.90
CA THR A 91 -7.51 4.08 -9.06
C THR A 91 -6.20 3.88 -9.79
N VAL A 92 -5.78 2.62 -9.89
CA VAL A 92 -4.55 2.25 -10.58
C VAL A 92 -4.87 1.28 -11.70
N THR A 93 -4.02 1.25 -12.71
CA THR A 93 -4.16 0.32 -13.84
C THR A 93 -3.20 -0.83 -13.66
N ILE A 94 -3.71 -2.05 -13.71
CA ILE A 94 -2.89 -3.25 -13.59
C ILE A 94 -1.94 -3.31 -14.80
N PRO A 95 -0.63 -3.45 -14.57
CA PRO A 95 0.32 -3.51 -15.68
C PRO A 95 0.00 -4.66 -16.64
N GLY A 96 0.21 -4.43 -17.94
CA GLY A 96 -0.03 -5.45 -18.95
C GLY A 96 0.90 -6.66 -18.87
N SER A 97 2.01 -6.53 -18.14
CA SER A 97 2.95 -7.62 -17.91
C SER A 97 2.48 -8.62 -16.85
N VAL A 98 1.45 -8.29 -16.09
CA VAL A 98 0.87 -9.22 -15.11
C VAL A 98 0.18 -10.35 -15.86
N GLN A 99 0.38 -11.58 -15.41
CA GLN A 99 -0.30 -12.74 -15.97
C GLN A 99 -1.45 -13.13 -15.05
N ALA A 100 -2.66 -13.19 -15.61
CA ALA A 100 -3.82 -13.61 -14.84
C ALA A 100 -3.63 -15.02 -14.31
N GLY A 101 -3.99 -15.23 -13.04
CA GLY A 101 -3.86 -16.52 -12.39
C GLY A 101 -2.49 -16.76 -11.74
N SER A 102 -1.50 -15.92 -11.99
CA SER A 102 -0.23 -16.00 -11.30
C SER A 102 -0.26 -15.11 -10.05
N THR A 103 0.64 -15.38 -9.11
CA THR A 103 0.70 -14.58 -7.88
C THR A 103 1.50 -13.31 -8.11
N ASN A 104 0.93 -12.20 -7.66
CA ASN A 104 1.57 -10.90 -7.73
C ASN A 104 1.37 -10.20 -6.40
N MET A 105 2.10 -9.10 -6.18
CA MET A 105 2.04 -8.38 -4.92
C MET A 105 1.89 -6.90 -5.18
N ILE A 106 0.86 -6.30 -4.58
CA ILE A 106 0.74 -4.84 -4.53
C ILE A 106 1.53 -4.39 -3.32
N SER A 107 2.48 -3.49 -3.55
CA SER A 107 3.32 -2.95 -2.49
C SER A 107 3.07 -1.46 -2.35
N VAL A 108 3.00 -1.00 -1.12
CA VAL A 108 2.80 0.41 -0.80
C VAL A 108 3.96 0.87 0.05
N ALA A 109 4.64 1.92 -0.40
CA ALA A 109 5.65 2.61 0.39
C ALA A 109 5.05 3.94 0.84
N HIS A 110 5.08 4.20 2.13
CA HIS A 110 4.49 5.40 2.72
C HIS A 110 5.54 6.14 3.53
N PHE A 111 5.72 7.41 3.22
CA PHE A 111 6.64 8.28 3.93
C PHE A 111 5.86 9.32 4.72
N MET A 112 6.17 9.45 6.00
CA MET A 112 5.50 10.38 6.90
C MET A 112 6.47 11.00 7.88
N LEU A 113 6.05 12.12 8.46
CA LEU A 113 6.73 12.77 9.57
C LEU A 113 5.86 12.60 10.81
N LEU A 114 6.43 12.01 11.86
CA LEU A 114 5.67 11.60 13.02
C LEU A 114 6.00 12.48 14.22
N GLY A 115 4.94 12.95 14.90
CA GLY A 115 5.05 13.67 16.15
C GLY A 115 5.52 15.11 16.01
N ALA A 116 5.61 15.80 17.14
CA ALA A 116 6.04 17.20 17.18
C ALA A 116 7.46 17.39 16.70
N GLY A 117 8.30 16.37 16.83
CA GLY A 117 9.68 16.42 16.34
C GLY A 117 9.82 16.13 14.85
N ALA A 118 8.71 15.88 14.15
CA ALA A 118 8.71 15.58 12.72
C ALA A 118 9.69 14.47 12.34
N THR A 119 9.65 13.36 13.07
CA THR A 119 10.54 12.22 12.82
C THR A 119 10.17 11.56 11.50
N PRO A 120 11.11 11.45 10.54
CA PRO A 120 10.82 10.78 9.28
C PRO A 120 10.65 9.27 9.47
N ILE A 121 9.58 8.73 8.92
CA ILE A 121 9.30 7.30 8.95
C ILE A 121 8.92 6.84 7.56
N LEU A 122 9.56 5.77 7.12
CA LEU A 122 9.23 5.10 5.87
C LEU A 122 8.72 3.72 6.22
N GLU A 123 7.49 3.40 5.76
CA GLU A 123 6.89 2.11 6.06
C GLU A 123 6.40 1.46 4.77
N PHE A 124 6.22 0.14 4.83
CA PHE A 124 5.83 -0.66 3.69
C PHE A 124 4.69 -1.59 4.08
N GLN A 125 3.75 -1.75 3.15
CA GLN A 125 2.69 -2.75 3.26
C GLN A 125 2.55 -3.46 1.94
N ASN A 126 2.00 -4.67 1.97
CA ASN A 126 1.76 -5.40 0.74
C ASN A 126 0.49 -6.24 0.85
N ALA A 127 -0.07 -6.56 -0.33
CA ALA A 127 -1.22 -7.44 -0.46
C ALA A 127 -0.99 -8.30 -1.71
N THR A 128 -1.31 -9.58 -1.60
CA THR A 128 -1.16 -10.49 -2.74
C THR A 128 -2.42 -10.47 -3.58
N VAL A 129 -2.24 -10.53 -4.90
CA VAL A 129 -3.33 -10.60 -5.87
C VAL A 129 -2.97 -11.64 -6.93
N SER A 130 -3.96 -12.14 -7.63
CA SER A 130 -3.71 -13.21 -8.62
C SER A 130 -4.50 -13.05 -9.91
#